data_d9586add43fb3ae19e092275c014fb8e
#
_entry.id   d9586add43fb3ae19e092275c014fb8e
#
_cell.length_a   1.000
_cell.length_b   1.000
_cell.length_c   1.000
_cell.angle_alpha   90.00
_cell.angle_beta   90.00
_cell.angle_gamma   90.00
#
_symmetry.space_group_name_H-M   'P 1'
#
loop_
_entity.id
_entity.type
_entity.pdbx_description
1 polymer ?
#
loop_
_entity_poly.entity_id
_entity_poly.type
_entity_poly.pdbx_seq_one_letter_code
_entity_poly.pdbx_strand_id
1 'polypeptide(L)'
;MKKLTFSIALSVLISASLISSQANTLLSIESGKKVLSEDDRKVSGFKGISSSGSFDVRVKMGSTESLRLEGDEDLIKEIETIVEDGILKIRNKKNKNSWNWMDGRGKVIVYVNAKSLNSITLSGSGDLKVDGTVKDQKLINSVSGSGSISLTAEVDEYIGSVSGSGEIMINGRAKQAMLKISGSGNFEGRNFNISDVDVRVSGSGNVNIKAEKTLDAAVSGSGNIRYSGSAKVSQTKSGSGSISKM
;
A
#
# COMPACT_ATOMS: atom_id res chain seq x y z
N MET A 1 -26.91 -50.89 -79.44
CA MET A 1 -27.83 -49.77 -79.29
C MET A 1 -27.47 -49.13 -77.97
N LYS A 2 -26.53 -48.26 -77.92
CA LYS A 2 -26.57 -46.79 -78.09
C LYS A 2 -27.19 -46.11 -76.88
N LYS A 3 -26.34 -45.32 -76.24
CA LYS A 3 -26.56 -44.08 -75.44
C LYS A 3 -27.00 -44.30 -74.00
N LEU A 4 -26.07 -44.08 -73.09
CA LEU A 4 -26.19 -43.04 -72.05
C LEU A 4 -24.99 -43.11 -71.10
N THR A 5 -23.96 -42.39 -71.40
CA THR A 5 -22.86 -42.15 -70.43
C THR A 5 -22.25 -40.79 -70.75
N PHE A 6 -22.86 -39.73 -70.27
CA PHE A 6 -22.24 -38.44 -70.24
C PHE A 6 -23.10 -37.53 -69.36
N SER A 7 -22.85 -37.48 -68.07
CA SER A 7 -23.21 -36.37 -67.19
C SER A 7 -23.00 -36.64 -65.69
N ILE A 8 -21.82 -37.02 -65.27
CA ILE A 8 -21.47 -37.00 -63.83
C ILE A 8 -19.95 -36.70 -63.74
N ALA A 9 -19.53 -35.53 -64.21
CA ALA A 9 -18.13 -35.10 -64.06
C ALA A 9 -17.96 -33.57 -63.86
N LEU A 10 -19.00 -32.87 -63.43
CA LEU A 10 -18.91 -31.41 -63.28
C LEU A 10 -19.44 -30.86 -61.95
N SER A 11 -19.60 -31.68 -60.92
CA SER A 11 -20.09 -31.21 -59.61
C SER A 11 -19.13 -31.40 -58.43
N VAL A 12 -17.88 -31.82 -58.64
CA VAL A 12 -16.92 -32.07 -57.55
C VAL A 12 -15.80 -30.99 -57.47
N LEU A 13 -15.77 -30.01 -58.36
CA LEU A 13 -14.68 -29.00 -58.40
C LEU A 13 -15.03 -27.61 -57.83
N ILE A 14 -16.18 -27.45 -57.16
CA ILE A 14 -16.56 -26.14 -56.55
C ILE A 14 -16.61 -26.16 -55.02
N SER A 15 -16.35 -27.31 -54.36
CA SER A 15 -16.37 -27.40 -52.90
C SER A 15 -14.98 -27.35 -52.21
N ALA A 16 -13.89 -27.15 -52.96
CA ALA A 16 -12.54 -27.11 -52.37
C ALA A 16 -11.98 -25.69 -52.17
N SER A 17 -12.67 -24.65 -52.58
CA SER A 17 -12.15 -23.27 -52.46
C SER A 17 -12.74 -22.39 -51.34
N LEU A 18 -13.60 -22.96 -50.49
CA LEU A 18 -14.24 -22.23 -49.38
C LEU A 18 -13.75 -22.61 -47.98
N ILE A 19 -12.75 -23.51 -47.84
CA ILE A 19 -12.24 -23.94 -46.53
C ILE A 19 -10.90 -23.25 -46.14
N SER A 20 -10.29 -22.46 -47.06
CA SER A 20 -8.99 -21.83 -46.75
C SER A 20 -9.07 -20.39 -46.21
N SER A 21 -10.25 -19.82 -45.97
CA SER A 21 -10.34 -18.43 -45.49
C SER A 21 -10.79 -18.32 -44.00
N GLN A 22 -11.07 -19.42 -43.36
CA GLN A 22 -11.49 -19.41 -41.92
C GLN A 22 -10.39 -19.78 -40.94
N ALA A 23 -9.21 -20.21 -41.42
CA ALA A 23 -8.11 -20.62 -40.54
C ALA A 23 -7.20 -19.47 -40.05
N ASN A 24 -7.33 -18.27 -40.61
CA ASN A 24 -6.46 -17.13 -40.22
C ASN A 24 -7.09 -16.16 -39.22
N THR A 25 -8.33 -16.40 -38.77
CA THR A 25 -9.00 -15.49 -37.84
C THR A 25 -8.96 -15.98 -36.38
N LEU A 26 -8.39 -17.16 -36.12
CA LEU A 26 -8.28 -17.69 -34.75
C LEU A 26 -6.91 -17.51 -34.11
N LEU A 27 -5.94 -16.89 -34.80
CA LEU A 27 -4.58 -16.67 -34.26
C LEU A 27 -4.32 -15.25 -33.77
N SER A 28 -5.31 -14.39 -33.67
CA SER A 28 -5.13 -12.98 -33.27
C SER A 28 -5.82 -12.59 -31.95
N ILE A 29 -6.27 -13.55 -31.12
CA ILE A 29 -6.90 -13.25 -29.82
C ILE A 29 -6.07 -13.75 -28.63
N GLU A 30 -4.79 -13.96 -28.78
CA GLU A 30 -3.90 -14.26 -27.62
C GLU A 30 -2.86 -13.16 -27.35
N SER A 31 -3.11 -11.93 -27.80
CA SER A 31 -2.24 -10.81 -27.45
C SER A 31 -2.92 -9.94 -26.41
N GLY A 32 -2.81 -10.31 -25.12
CA GLY A 32 -3.27 -9.45 -24.04
C GLY A 32 -3.68 -10.09 -22.72
N LYS A 33 -3.61 -11.41 -22.56
CA LYS A 33 -3.84 -11.99 -21.25
C LYS A 33 -2.59 -11.77 -20.39
N LYS A 34 -2.60 -10.67 -19.64
CA LYS A 34 -1.58 -10.38 -18.65
C LYS A 34 -1.54 -11.54 -17.66
N VAL A 35 -0.50 -12.34 -17.70
CA VAL A 35 -0.31 -13.47 -16.80
C VAL A 35 -0.01 -12.87 -15.42
N LEU A 36 -0.97 -12.96 -14.52
CA LEU A 36 -0.73 -12.68 -13.12
C LEU A 36 0.11 -13.84 -12.57
N SER A 37 1.26 -13.51 -12.02
CA SER A 37 2.18 -14.45 -11.39
C SER A 37 2.12 -14.31 -9.88
N GLU A 38 2.35 -15.40 -9.17
CA GLU A 38 2.54 -15.44 -7.73
C GLU A 38 3.99 -15.88 -7.44
N ASP A 39 4.63 -15.21 -6.47
CA ASP A 39 5.99 -15.51 -6.04
C ASP A 39 6.05 -15.58 -4.51
N ASP A 40 6.15 -16.79 -3.98
CA ASP A 40 6.28 -17.03 -2.55
C ASP A 40 7.75 -16.92 -2.12
N ARG A 41 8.04 -16.04 -1.17
CA ARG A 41 9.39 -15.81 -0.66
C ARG A 41 9.49 -16.15 0.83
N LYS A 42 10.55 -16.85 1.19
CA LYS A 42 10.81 -17.20 2.58
C LYS A 42 11.34 -15.99 3.32
N VAL A 43 10.61 -15.55 4.33
CA VAL A 43 11.00 -14.47 5.24
C VAL A 43 10.70 -14.89 6.67
N SER A 44 11.53 -14.49 7.62
CA SER A 44 11.31 -14.76 9.05
C SER A 44 12.14 -13.83 9.93
N GLY A 45 11.73 -13.70 11.21
CA GLY A 45 12.50 -12.98 12.21
C GLY A 45 12.39 -11.46 12.08
N PHE A 46 11.31 -10.93 11.54
CA PHE A 46 11.10 -9.49 11.45
C PHE A 46 10.01 -9.01 12.43
N LYS A 47 10.21 -7.80 12.94
CA LYS A 47 9.22 -7.03 13.73
C LYS A 47 8.98 -5.65 13.10
N GLY A 48 9.63 -5.33 12.01
CA GLY A 48 9.45 -4.11 11.25
C GLY A 48 9.21 -4.39 9.77
N ILE A 49 8.49 -3.49 9.10
CA ILE A 49 8.29 -3.49 7.65
C ILE A 49 8.72 -2.14 7.10
N SER A 50 9.56 -2.16 6.08
CA SER A 50 9.95 -0.98 5.30
C SER A 50 9.62 -1.22 3.84
N SER A 51 8.61 -0.52 3.34
CA SER A 51 8.19 -0.56 1.94
C SER A 51 8.65 0.69 1.20
N SER A 52 9.30 0.50 0.05
CA SER A 52 9.85 1.59 -0.75
C SER A 52 9.53 1.37 -2.23
N GLY A 53 8.49 2.06 -2.71
CA GLY A 53 8.00 1.92 -4.10
C GLY A 53 6.54 2.34 -4.26
N SER A 54 5.93 1.90 -5.37
CA SER A 54 4.53 2.21 -5.71
C SER A 54 3.62 0.98 -5.67
N PHE A 55 4.06 -0.11 -5.06
CA PHE A 55 3.28 -1.32 -4.86
C PHE A 55 2.53 -1.27 -3.53
N ASP A 56 1.41 -2.00 -3.47
CA ASP A 56 0.62 -2.12 -2.24
C ASP A 56 1.13 -3.25 -1.38
N VAL A 57 1.06 -3.06 -0.06
CA VAL A 57 1.40 -4.08 0.94
C VAL A 57 0.18 -4.40 1.79
N ARG A 58 -0.20 -5.66 1.80
CA ARG A 58 -1.29 -6.21 2.61
C ARG A 58 -0.68 -7.06 3.72
N VAL A 59 -0.73 -6.58 4.94
CA VAL A 59 -0.20 -7.28 6.10
C VAL A 59 -1.33 -7.92 6.89
N LYS A 60 -1.20 -9.18 7.24
CA LYS A 60 -2.12 -9.88 8.13
C LYS A 60 -1.39 -10.26 9.42
N MET A 61 -1.90 -9.82 10.55
CA MET A 61 -1.40 -10.24 11.86
C MET A 61 -1.82 -11.67 12.15
N GLY A 62 -0.88 -12.51 12.58
CA GLY A 62 -1.13 -13.93 12.82
C GLY A 62 -0.02 -14.64 13.59
N SER A 63 0.02 -15.95 13.51
CA SER A 63 1.01 -16.80 14.22
C SER A 63 2.20 -17.21 13.34
N THR A 64 2.18 -16.92 12.05
CA THR A 64 3.21 -17.30 11.09
C THR A 64 3.79 -16.09 10.40
N GLU A 65 4.98 -16.24 9.81
CA GLU A 65 5.62 -15.24 8.97
C GLU A 65 5.71 -15.79 7.54
N SER A 66 5.26 -15.03 6.58
CA SER A 66 5.38 -15.38 5.16
C SER A 66 5.28 -14.13 4.30
N LEU A 67 5.72 -14.23 3.06
CA LEU A 67 5.60 -13.17 2.07
C LEU A 67 5.27 -13.78 0.70
N ARG A 68 4.28 -13.21 0.01
CA ARG A 68 3.91 -13.54 -1.36
C ARG A 68 3.71 -12.25 -2.15
N LEU A 69 4.23 -12.23 -3.36
CA LEU A 69 3.98 -11.17 -4.34
C LEU A 69 2.98 -11.67 -5.37
N GLU A 70 2.08 -10.81 -5.80
CA GLU A 70 1.08 -11.09 -6.82
C GLU A 70 1.03 -9.94 -7.82
N GLY A 71 1.11 -10.23 -9.11
CA GLY A 71 1.05 -9.21 -10.15
C GLY A 71 1.77 -9.63 -11.44
N ASP A 72 2.24 -8.64 -12.17
CA ASP A 72 3.00 -8.85 -13.40
C ASP A 72 4.36 -9.49 -13.08
N GLU A 73 4.71 -10.57 -13.77
CA GLU A 73 5.91 -11.36 -13.52
C GLU A 73 7.21 -10.55 -13.65
N ASP A 74 7.27 -9.67 -14.64
CA ASP A 74 8.46 -8.84 -14.86
C ASP A 74 8.61 -7.79 -13.76
N LEU A 75 7.49 -7.25 -13.25
CA LEU A 75 7.51 -6.33 -12.12
C LEU A 75 7.89 -7.04 -10.82
N ILE A 76 7.38 -8.25 -10.59
CA ILE A 76 7.73 -9.06 -9.41
C ILE A 76 9.23 -9.36 -9.36
N LYS A 77 9.86 -9.67 -10.51
CA LYS A 77 11.30 -9.90 -10.62
C LYS A 77 12.15 -8.70 -10.21
N GLU A 78 11.63 -7.48 -10.39
CA GLU A 78 12.32 -6.25 -10.01
C GLU A 78 12.15 -5.86 -8.53
N ILE A 79 11.28 -6.54 -7.79
CA ILE A 79 11.11 -6.29 -6.36
C ILE A 79 12.06 -7.16 -5.55
N GLU A 80 12.86 -6.53 -4.72
CA GLU A 80 13.71 -7.17 -3.72
C GLU A 80 13.00 -7.22 -2.37
N THR A 81 13.08 -8.37 -1.71
CA THR A 81 12.55 -8.57 -0.35
C THR A 81 13.61 -9.24 0.50
N ILE A 82 14.10 -8.55 1.53
CA ILE A 82 15.13 -9.04 2.44
C ILE A 82 14.77 -8.69 3.88
N VAL A 83 15.23 -9.49 4.84
CA VAL A 83 15.16 -9.18 6.25
C VAL A 83 16.54 -8.79 6.73
N GLU A 84 16.69 -7.54 7.18
CA GLU A 84 17.92 -6.98 7.75
C GLU A 84 17.57 -6.28 9.07
N ASP A 85 18.32 -6.56 10.12
CA ASP A 85 18.15 -5.95 11.45
C ASP A 85 16.71 -6.08 12.01
N GLY A 86 16.05 -7.21 11.71
CA GLY A 86 14.66 -7.44 12.12
C GLY A 86 13.63 -6.62 11.35
N ILE A 87 14.00 -6.02 10.22
CA ILE A 87 13.12 -5.25 9.34
C ILE A 87 12.98 -5.97 8.00
N LEU A 88 11.76 -6.31 7.61
CA LEU A 88 11.45 -6.76 6.26
C LEU A 88 11.46 -5.56 5.31
N LYS A 89 12.47 -5.48 4.49
CA LYS A 89 12.64 -4.45 3.46
C LYS A 89 12.06 -4.95 2.15
N ILE A 90 11.11 -4.21 1.59
CA ILE A 90 10.44 -4.46 0.31
C ILE A 90 10.73 -3.25 -0.56
N ARG A 91 11.52 -3.43 -1.63
CA ARG A 91 11.98 -2.31 -2.45
C ARG A 91 12.24 -2.73 -3.90
N ASN A 92 12.29 -1.77 -4.79
CA ASN A 92 12.77 -2.02 -6.14
C ASN A 92 14.28 -2.31 -6.12
N LYS A 93 14.71 -3.29 -6.92
CA LYS A 93 16.14 -3.54 -7.16
C LYS A 93 16.79 -2.29 -7.72
N LYS A 94 18.02 -2.01 -7.28
CA LYS A 94 18.83 -0.90 -7.80
C LYS A 94 19.35 -1.26 -9.20
N ASN A 95 18.54 -1.09 -10.23
CA ASN A 95 19.00 -1.25 -11.60
C ASN A 95 19.04 0.11 -12.30
N LYS A 96 20.14 0.45 -12.94
CA LYS A 96 20.41 1.79 -13.51
C LYS A 96 19.46 2.20 -14.65
N ASN A 97 18.66 1.29 -15.18
CA ASN A 97 17.78 1.54 -16.34
C ASN A 97 16.28 1.50 -16.01
N SER A 98 15.89 1.51 -14.74
CA SER A 98 14.51 1.25 -14.32
C SER A 98 13.58 2.46 -14.32
N TRP A 99 13.89 3.54 -15.03
CA TRP A 99 12.99 4.69 -15.04
C TRP A 99 11.77 4.55 -15.97
N ASN A 100 11.81 3.62 -16.94
CA ASN A 100 10.72 3.39 -17.92
C ASN A 100 9.78 2.21 -17.57
N TRP A 101 9.91 1.58 -16.41
CA TRP A 101 9.18 0.34 -16.11
C TRP A 101 7.75 0.54 -15.58
N MET A 102 7.39 1.77 -15.21
CA MET A 102 6.06 2.06 -14.63
C MET A 102 4.99 2.49 -15.63
N ASP A 103 5.34 2.80 -16.88
CA ASP A 103 4.37 3.24 -17.87
C ASP A 103 3.49 2.08 -18.36
N GLY A 104 2.26 1.99 -17.81
CA GLY A 104 1.22 1.09 -18.31
C GLY A 104 1.33 -0.38 -17.88
N ARG A 105 2.31 -0.77 -17.09
CA ARG A 105 2.45 -2.12 -16.56
C ARG A 105 1.72 -2.23 -15.21
N GLY A 106 0.92 -3.25 -15.04
CA GLY A 106 0.05 -3.50 -13.91
C GLY A 106 0.60 -3.21 -12.51
N LYS A 107 -0.20 -3.53 -11.52
CA LYS A 107 0.08 -3.32 -10.10
C LYS A 107 0.66 -4.59 -9.49
N VAL A 108 1.59 -4.47 -8.55
CA VAL A 108 2.03 -5.58 -7.70
C VAL A 108 1.46 -5.37 -6.31
N ILE A 109 0.94 -6.45 -5.73
CA ILE A 109 0.48 -6.51 -4.35
C ILE A 109 1.41 -7.45 -3.59
N VAL A 110 1.90 -6.99 -2.45
CA VAL A 110 2.74 -7.80 -1.56
C VAL A 110 1.92 -8.21 -0.35
N TYR A 111 1.70 -9.50 -0.18
CA TYR A 111 1.02 -10.07 0.98
C TYR A 111 2.06 -10.52 2.01
N VAL A 112 1.90 -10.07 3.24
CA VAL A 112 2.80 -10.38 4.36
C VAL A 112 1.98 -10.93 5.53
N ASN A 113 2.35 -12.08 6.06
CA ASN A 113 1.89 -12.48 7.39
C ASN A 113 2.96 -12.13 8.41
N ALA A 114 2.57 -11.50 9.51
CA ALA A 114 3.46 -11.05 10.57
C ALA A 114 2.97 -11.51 11.94
N LYS A 115 3.89 -11.92 12.83
CA LYS A 115 3.59 -12.31 14.23
C LYS A 115 3.48 -11.11 15.14
N SER A 116 4.36 -10.14 14.96
CA SER A 116 4.43 -8.90 15.71
C SER A 116 4.96 -7.79 14.85
N LEU A 117 4.56 -6.55 15.12
CA LEU A 117 5.06 -5.37 14.45
C LEU A 117 5.27 -4.24 15.45
N ASN A 118 6.46 -3.64 15.42
CA ASN A 118 6.78 -2.45 16.20
C ASN A 118 7.24 -1.26 15.33
N SER A 119 7.42 -1.49 14.03
CA SER A 119 7.81 -0.44 13.09
C SER A 119 7.23 -0.68 11.71
N ILE A 120 6.64 0.36 11.11
CA ILE A 120 6.15 0.37 9.72
C ILE A 120 6.62 1.65 9.05
N THR A 121 7.40 1.52 8.00
CA THR A 121 7.89 2.65 7.21
C THR A 121 7.43 2.49 5.76
N LEU A 122 6.82 3.53 5.22
CA LEU A 122 6.39 3.61 3.84
C LEU A 122 7.05 4.78 3.14
N SER A 123 7.82 4.51 2.10
CA SER A 123 8.45 5.52 1.24
C SER A 123 7.94 5.36 -0.19
N GLY A 124 7.25 6.36 -0.71
CA GLY A 124 6.68 6.30 -2.07
C GLY A 124 5.19 6.56 -2.10
N SER A 125 4.48 5.92 -3.03
CA SER A 125 3.06 6.20 -3.34
C SER A 125 2.14 4.98 -3.17
N GLY A 126 2.65 3.84 -2.74
CA GLY A 126 1.85 2.64 -2.47
C GLY A 126 1.06 2.75 -1.16
N ASP A 127 0.13 1.83 -0.95
CA ASP A 127 -0.66 1.73 0.28
C ASP A 127 -0.21 0.52 1.11
N LEU A 128 -0.10 0.71 2.43
CA LEU A 128 0.17 -0.36 3.37
C LEU A 128 -1.01 -0.51 4.33
N LYS A 129 -1.66 -1.67 4.27
CA LYS A 129 -2.78 -1.98 5.15
C LYS A 129 -2.43 -3.17 6.06
N VAL A 130 -2.69 -3.00 7.36
CA VAL A 130 -2.55 -4.08 8.35
C VAL A 130 -3.93 -4.56 8.78
N ASP A 131 -4.23 -5.81 8.49
CA ASP A 131 -5.43 -6.50 8.95
C ASP A 131 -5.13 -7.24 10.27
N GLY A 132 -6.00 -7.04 11.25
CA GLY A 132 -5.78 -7.44 12.64
C GLY A 132 -5.26 -6.29 13.50
N THR A 133 -5.02 -6.57 14.77
CA THR A 133 -4.56 -5.56 15.75
C THR A 133 -3.08 -5.74 16.06
N VAL A 134 -2.31 -4.70 15.86
CA VAL A 134 -0.91 -4.65 16.29
C VAL A 134 -0.88 -4.43 17.81
N LYS A 135 -0.26 -5.34 18.54
CA LYS A 135 -0.09 -5.27 20.00
C LYS A 135 1.38 -5.31 20.34
N ASP A 136 1.89 -4.22 20.94
CA ASP A 136 3.28 -4.12 21.37
C ASP A 136 3.39 -3.04 22.47
N GLN A 137 4.55 -2.92 23.09
CA GLN A 137 4.84 -1.78 23.99
C GLN A 137 5.00 -0.48 23.19
N LYS A 138 5.60 -0.56 22.01
CA LYS A 138 5.90 0.60 21.15
C LYS A 138 5.63 0.30 19.68
N LEU A 139 5.01 1.26 18.99
CA LEU A 139 4.81 1.20 17.54
C LEU A 139 5.24 2.51 16.90
N ILE A 140 6.06 2.40 15.86
CA ILE A 140 6.53 3.54 15.07
C ILE A 140 5.98 3.40 13.65
N ASN A 141 5.23 4.41 13.18
CA ASN A 141 4.77 4.49 11.80
C ASN A 141 5.33 5.74 11.13
N SER A 142 5.93 5.56 9.96
CA SER A 142 6.50 6.66 9.19
C SER A 142 6.07 6.59 7.73
N VAL A 143 5.51 7.68 7.21
CA VAL A 143 5.19 7.86 5.80
C VAL A 143 6.04 8.98 5.23
N SER A 144 6.75 8.67 4.14
CA SER A 144 7.52 9.64 3.36
C SER A 144 7.10 9.55 1.89
N GLY A 145 6.44 10.58 1.38
CA GLY A 145 5.87 10.59 0.04
C GLY A 145 4.37 10.82 0.05
N SER A 146 3.63 10.10 -0.79
CA SER A 146 2.18 10.29 -1.00
C SER A 146 1.33 9.05 -0.67
N GLY A 147 1.95 7.98 -0.22
CA GLY A 147 1.27 6.73 0.13
C GLY A 147 0.52 6.79 1.46
N SER A 148 -0.20 5.73 1.80
CA SER A 148 -0.97 5.63 3.04
C SER A 148 -0.62 4.40 3.88
N ILE A 149 -0.71 4.55 5.22
CA ILE A 149 -0.66 3.44 6.17
C ILE A 149 -2.01 3.39 6.90
N SER A 150 -2.64 2.20 6.92
CA SER A 150 -3.90 1.97 7.64
C SER A 150 -3.78 0.75 8.55
N LEU A 151 -4.11 0.91 9.85
CA LEU A 151 -3.98 -0.15 10.85
C LEU A 151 -4.88 0.04 12.08
N THR A 152 -4.96 -1.01 12.90
CA THR A 152 -5.48 -0.94 14.27
C THR A 152 -4.36 -1.31 15.24
N ALA A 153 -4.17 -0.53 16.33
CA ALA A 153 -3.12 -0.76 17.30
C ALA A 153 -3.60 -0.64 18.75
N GLU A 154 -3.03 -1.47 19.61
CA GLU A 154 -3.13 -1.38 21.06
C GLU A 154 -1.71 -1.38 21.65
N VAL A 155 -1.22 -0.20 22.01
CA VAL A 155 0.20 -0.01 22.38
C VAL A 155 0.33 0.90 23.62
N ASP A 156 1.50 0.87 24.26
CA ASP A 156 1.81 1.83 25.31
C ASP A 156 2.31 3.16 24.71
N GLU A 157 3.22 3.09 23.77
CA GLU A 157 3.80 4.25 23.09
C GLU A 157 3.57 4.18 21.58
N TYR A 158 3.05 5.26 20.99
CA TYR A 158 2.88 5.40 19.56
C TYR A 158 3.66 6.60 19.02
N ILE A 159 4.42 6.39 17.95
CA ILE A 159 5.10 7.47 17.23
C ILE A 159 4.64 7.46 15.78
N GLY A 160 3.96 8.53 15.36
CA GLY A 160 3.49 8.73 13.99
C GLY A 160 4.20 9.88 13.31
N SER A 161 4.77 9.65 12.13
CA SER A 161 5.43 10.69 11.34
C SER A 161 4.95 10.66 9.89
N VAL A 162 4.53 11.81 9.38
CA VAL A 162 4.22 11.99 7.95
C VAL A 162 5.07 13.12 7.40
N SER A 163 5.84 12.81 6.35
CA SER A 163 6.62 13.78 5.59
C SER A 163 6.20 13.73 4.12
N GLY A 164 5.71 14.84 3.61
CA GLY A 164 5.15 14.92 2.25
C GLY A 164 3.63 15.08 2.26
N SER A 165 2.92 14.35 1.42
CA SER A 165 1.46 14.44 1.23
C SER A 165 0.72 13.16 1.61
N GLY A 166 1.41 12.19 2.18
CA GLY A 166 0.84 10.89 2.56
C GLY A 166 -0.07 10.94 3.77
N GLU A 167 -0.59 9.79 4.19
CA GLU A 167 -1.55 9.67 5.26
C GLU A 167 -1.27 8.49 6.19
N ILE A 168 -1.57 8.68 7.48
CA ILE A 168 -1.66 7.59 8.46
C ILE A 168 -3.09 7.56 8.99
N MET A 169 -3.77 6.42 8.84
CA MET A 169 -5.08 6.12 9.43
C MET A 169 -4.92 5.05 10.51
N ILE A 170 -5.26 5.37 11.74
CA ILE A 170 -5.08 4.44 12.86
C ILE A 170 -6.32 4.41 13.78
N ASN A 171 -6.68 3.20 14.21
CA ASN A 171 -7.71 2.96 15.20
C ASN A 171 -7.13 2.25 16.42
N GLY A 172 -7.88 2.21 17.54
CA GLY A 172 -7.50 1.47 18.73
C GLY A 172 -7.11 2.36 19.91
N ARG A 173 -5.96 2.12 20.55
CA ARG A 173 -5.57 2.88 21.74
C ARG A 173 -4.06 2.93 21.98
N ALA A 174 -3.62 4.02 22.62
CA ALA A 174 -2.28 4.18 23.17
C ALA A 174 -2.31 4.89 24.53
N LYS A 175 -1.28 4.67 25.36
CA LYS A 175 -1.09 5.49 26.57
C LYS A 175 -0.48 6.84 26.21
N GLN A 176 0.54 6.82 25.37
CA GLN A 176 1.24 8.02 24.91
C GLN A 176 1.37 8.03 23.40
N ALA A 177 1.25 9.21 22.79
CA ALA A 177 1.52 9.37 21.37
C ALA A 177 2.31 10.65 21.07
N MET A 178 3.26 10.52 20.15
CA MET A 178 3.95 11.64 19.53
C MET A 178 3.67 11.66 18.04
N LEU A 179 3.10 12.74 17.53
CA LEU A 179 2.69 12.90 16.15
C LEU A 179 3.43 14.06 15.50
N LYS A 180 4.08 13.81 14.37
CA LYS A 180 4.81 14.84 13.62
C LYS A 180 4.38 14.82 12.16
N ILE A 181 3.81 15.93 11.71
CA ILE A 181 3.41 16.13 10.31
C ILE A 181 4.26 17.25 9.73
N SER A 182 4.95 16.94 8.63
CA SER A 182 5.75 17.90 7.88
C SER A 182 5.31 17.89 6.42
N GLY A 183 4.82 19.00 5.91
CA GLY A 183 4.27 19.12 4.56
C GLY A 183 2.75 19.22 4.56
N SER A 184 2.09 18.50 3.67
CA SER A 184 0.63 18.56 3.45
C SER A 184 -0.10 17.25 3.80
N GLY A 185 0.59 16.31 4.40
CA GLY A 185 0.03 15.00 4.76
C GLY A 185 -0.96 15.05 5.92
N ASN A 186 -1.63 13.92 6.16
CA ASN A 186 -2.70 13.82 7.13
C ASN A 186 -2.47 12.70 8.16
N PHE A 187 -3.03 12.90 9.34
CA PHE A 187 -3.15 11.87 10.36
C PHE A 187 -4.60 11.74 10.80
N GLU A 188 -5.19 10.57 10.60
CA GLU A 188 -6.57 10.26 10.97
C GLU A 188 -6.60 9.25 12.11
N GLY A 189 -6.84 9.74 13.32
CA GLY A 189 -6.90 8.99 14.57
C GLY A 189 -8.13 9.30 15.42
N ARG A 190 -9.28 9.62 14.80
CA ARG A 190 -10.54 9.89 15.56
C ARG A 190 -10.99 8.70 16.39
N ASN A 191 -10.68 7.48 15.93
CA ASN A 191 -10.98 6.22 16.62
C ASN A 191 -9.75 5.65 17.35
N PHE A 192 -8.71 6.46 17.56
CA PHE A 192 -7.52 6.09 18.31
C PHE A 192 -7.53 6.82 19.66
N ASN A 193 -7.90 6.11 20.72
CA ASN A 193 -8.00 6.68 22.07
C ASN A 193 -6.61 6.81 22.68
N ILE A 194 -6.17 8.04 22.95
CA ILE A 194 -4.83 8.30 23.48
C ILE A 194 -4.95 9.03 24.81
N SER A 195 -4.20 8.61 25.83
CA SER A 195 -4.20 9.33 27.10
C SER A 195 -3.44 10.65 26.98
N ASP A 196 -2.18 10.61 26.60
CA ASP A 196 -1.29 11.75 26.55
C ASP A 196 -0.71 11.94 25.15
N VAL A 197 -0.90 13.11 24.54
CA VAL A 197 -0.56 13.35 23.13
C VAL A 197 0.30 14.59 22.97
N ASP A 198 1.38 14.47 22.22
CA ASP A 198 2.16 15.57 21.67
C ASP A 198 1.98 15.60 20.15
N VAL A 199 1.51 16.71 19.61
CA VAL A 199 1.28 16.89 18.17
C VAL A 199 2.01 18.11 17.65
N ARG A 200 2.80 17.91 16.60
CA ARG A 200 3.49 18.99 15.90
C ARG A 200 3.15 18.95 14.41
N VAL A 201 2.55 20.00 13.90
CA VAL A 201 2.27 20.18 12.47
C VAL A 201 3.10 21.34 11.94
N SER A 202 3.91 21.05 10.92
CA SER A 202 4.70 22.05 10.18
C SER A 202 4.31 22.01 8.71
N GLY A 203 3.65 23.03 8.22
CA GLY A 203 3.11 23.09 6.85
C GLY A 203 1.59 23.22 6.80
N SER A 204 0.96 22.47 5.89
CA SER A 204 -0.49 22.54 5.62
C SER A 204 -1.24 21.24 5.94
N GLY A 205 -0.60 20.30 6.60
CA GLY A 205 -1.19 19.00 6.95
C GLY A 205 -2.28 19.09 8.01
N ASN A 206 -3.09 18.03 8.12
CA ASN A 206 -4.19 17.96 9.07
C ASN A 206 -4.05 16.78 10.00
N VAL A 207 -4.42 16.97 11.26
CA VAL A 207 -4.44 15.93 12.29
C VAL A 207 -5.82 15.88 12.92
N ASN A 208 -6.42 14.69 12.95
CA ASN A 208 -7.65 14.42 13.70
C ASN A 208 -7.33 13.37 14.78
N ILE A 209 -7.59 13.67 16.04
CA ILE A 209 -7.22 12.80 17.18
C ILE A 209 -8.26 12.78 18.28
N LYS A 210 -8.19 11.75 19.13
CA LYS A 210 -8.93 11.69 20.37
C LYS A 210 -7.98 11.61 21.57
N ALA A 211 -7.95 12.66 22.39
CA ALA A 211 -7.07 12.81 23.55
C ALA A 211 -7.89 12.83 24.86
N GLU A 212 -7.46 12.04 25.86
CA GLU A 212 -8.27 11.87 27.06
C GLU A 212 -7.72 12.59 28.31
N LYS A 213 -6.39 12.71 28.48
CA LYS A 213 -5.79 13.36 29.64
C LYS A 213 -5.06 14.65 29.33
N THR A 214 -4.07 14.60 28.44
CA THR A 214 -3.28 15.76 28.05
C THR A 214 -3.10 15.83 26.54
N LEU A 215 -3.12 17.06 26.01
CA LEU A 215 -2.79 17.37 24.63
C LEU A 215 -1.87 18.58 24.58
N ASP A 216 -0.64 18.37 24.11
CA ASP A 216 0.24 19.45 23.70
C ASP A 216 0.24 19.56 22.18
N ALA A 217 -0.32 20.64 21.64
CA ALA A 217 -0.55 20.80 20.21
C ALA A 217 0.16 22.05 19.69
N ALA A 218 0.99 21.88 18.66
CA ALA A 218 1.64 23.00 18.00
C ALA A 218 1.44 22.96 16.48
N VAL A 219 1.08 24.10 15.91
CA VAL A 219 0.94 24.32 14.48
C VAL A 219 1.85 25.45 14.05
N SER A 220 2.68 25.16 13.04
CA SER A 220 3.49 26.16 12.33
C SER A 220 3.12 26.10 10.84
N GLY A 221 2.44 27.11 10.34
CA GLY A 221 1.94 27.17 8.97
C GLY A 221 0.42 27.27 8.86
N SER A 222 -0.18 26.59 7.90
CA SER A 222 -1.62 26.63 7.58
C SER A 222 -2.36 25.32 7.91
N GLY A 223 -1.71 24.37 8.53
CA GLY A 223 -2.30 23.08 8.91
C GLY A 223 -3.29 23.18 10.06
N ASN A 224 -4.04 22.09 10.30
CA ASN A 224 -5.07 22.08 11.33
C ASN A 224 -4.94 20.86 12.23
N ILE A 225 -5.13 21.07 13.55
CA ILE A 225 -5.29 19.99 14.53
C ILE A 225 -6.72 20.06 15.05
N ARG A 226 -7.47 18.98 14.82
CA ARG A 226 -8.82 18.81 15.38
C ARG A 226 -8.78 17.70 16.40
N TYR A 227 -9.30 17.95 17.59
CA TYR A 227 -9.28 16.99 18.67
C TYR A 227 -10.64 16.78 19.29
N SER A 228 -10.86 15.58 19.85
CA SER A 228 -11.99 15.24 20.70
C SER A 228 -11.47 14.66 22.04
N GLY A 229 -12.40 14.36 22.95
CA GLY A 229 -12.08 13.83 24.29
C GLY A 229 -12.02 14.89 25.37
N SER A 230 -11.49 14.50 26.54
CA SER A 230 -11.52 15.29 27.78
C SER A 230 -10.18 15.93 28.16
N ALA A 231 -9.19 15.85 27.26
CA ALA A 231 -7.83 16.29 27.55
C ALA A 231 -7.71 17.75 27.98
N LYS A 232 -6.80 18.00 28.95
CA LYS A 232 -6.29 19.35 29.22
C LYS A 232 -5.35 19.75 28.06
N VAL A 233 -5.65 20.86 27.41
CA VAL A 233 -4.98 21.28 26.17
C VAL A 233 -4.01 22.41 26.45
N SER A 234 -2.76 22.22 25.99
CA SER A 234 -1.77 23.27 25.78
C SER A 234 -1.62 23.46 24.27
N GLN A 235 -1.67 24.70 23.80
CA GLN A 235 -1.59 24.97 22.36
C GLN A 235 -0.65 26.10 22.02
N THR A 236 0.12 25.92 20.96
CA THR A 236 1.00 26.91 20.38
C THR A 236 0.73 27.03 18.89
N LYS A 237 0.54 28.25 18.40
CA LYS A 237 0.24 28.48 17.00
C LYS A 237 1.12 29.57 16.41
N SER A 238 1.69 29.30 15.23
CA SER A 238 2.38 30.26 14.38
C SER A 238 1.89 30.10 12.94
N GLY A 239 1.28 31.13 12.38
CA GLY A 239 0.68 31.13 11.04
C GLY A 239 -0.84 31.10 11.04
N SER A 240 -1.44 30.69 9.92
CA SER A 240 -2.89 30.74 9.66
C SER A 240 -3.64 29.45 10.02
N GLY A 241 -2.95 28.44 10.49
CA GLY A 241 -3.56 27.16 10.87
C GLY A 241 -4.46 27.26 12.11
N SER A 242 -5.14 26.16 12.45
CA SER A 242 -6.07 26.11 13.57
C SER A 242 -5.85 24.92 14.49
N ILE A 243 -6.19 25.10 15.78
CA ILE A 243 -6.30 24.01 16.76
C ILE A 243 -7.70 24.16 17.36
N SER A 244 -8.56 23.14 17.17
CA SER A 244 -9.97 23.23 17.55
C SER A 244 -10.52 21.90 18.05
N LYS A 245 -11.48 21.98 18.99
CA LYS A 245 -12.25 20.81 19.44
C LYS A 245 -13.34 20.48 18.43
N MET A 246 -13.53 19.16 18.14
CA MET A 246 -14.62 18.63 17.32
C MET A 246 -15.90 18.49 18.14
#